data_8066289bb3d4a5029bb85ae8b4d91de4
#
_entry.id   8066289bb3d4a5029bb85ae8b4d91de4
#
_cell.length_a   1.000
_cell.length_b   1.000
_cell.length_c   1.000
_cell.angle_alpha   90.00
_cell.angle_beta   90.00
_cell.angle_gamma   90.00
#
_symmetry.space_group_name_H-M   'P 1'
#
loop_
_entity.id
_entity.type
_entity.pdbx_description
1 polymer ?
#
loop_
_entity_poly.entity_id
_entity_poly.type
_entity_poly.pdbx_seq_one_letter_code
_entity_poly.pdbx_strand_id
1 'polypeptide(L)'
;MRLFTSELVKKYKSRTVVNHVTIDVKQGEIVGLLGPNGAGKTTTFYMIVGLIKPNEGQIFLENDEGQISELTNEPVYRRAQMGVGYLAQEASVFRRLSVEDNIKAVLEMTDYSKEYQRERVEALIEEFRLQKVRKSLGIQLSGGERRRTEIARAVAINPSFILLDEPFAGVDPIAVEDIQSFVATLKNKNIGVIITDHNVDETLEITDRTYLLYEGKILKTGTAEDLANDEMVRKVYLGKNFELRRQKKPQSQEQNTDQTL
;
A
#
# COMPACT_ATOMS: atom_id res chain seq x y z
N MET A 1 -4.70 10.14 13.22
CA MET A 1 -3.80 9.05 13.72
C MET A 1 -2.50 9.03 12.94
N ARG A 2 -1.42 8.42 13.52
CA ARG A 2 -0.10 8.24 12.90
C ARG A 2 0.48 6.87 13.24
N LEU A 3 0.98 6.15 12.25
CA LEU A 3 1.75 4.91 12.44
C LEU A 3 3.23 5.24 12.18
N PHE A 4 4.11 4.93 13.13
CA PHE A 4 5.52 5.30 12.98
C PHE A 4 6.46 4.30 13.65
N THR A 5 7.71 4.33 13.20
CA THR A 5 8.80 3.52 13.75
C THR A 5 9.89 4.42 14.32
N SER A 6 10.65 3.90 15.26
CA SER A 6 11.83 4.56 15.83
C SER A 6 13.01 3.60 15.77
N GLU A 7 14.04 3.97 15.01
CA GLU A 7 15.35 3.34 14.97
C GLU A 7 15.32 1.82 14.78
N LEU A 8 14.49 1.31 13.85
CA LEU A 8 14.38 -0.12 13.61
C LEU A 8 15.69 -0.72 13.13
N VAL A 9 16.11 -1.82 13.79
CA VAL A 9 17.27 -2.61 13.41
C VAL A 9 16.85 -4.07 13.23
N LYS A 10 17.32 -4.68 12.13
CA LYS A 10 17.19 -6.12 11.91
C LYS A 10 18.51 -6.72 11.45
N LYS A 11 18.94 -7.73 12.20
CA LYS A 11 20.15 -8.49 11.93
C LYS A 11 19.81 -9.96 11.65
N TYR A 12 20.42 -10.54 10.64
CA TYR A 12 20.39 -11.97 10.37
C TYR A 12 21.82 -12.49 10.44
N LYS A 13 22.14 -13.25 11.48
CA LYS A 13 23.52 -13.66 11.81
C LYS A 13 24.43 -12.41 11.91
N SER A 14 25.46 -12.32 11.10
CA SER A 14 26.40 -11.18 11.06
C SER A 14 25.96 -10.01 10.16
N ARG A 15 24.88 -10.19 9.34
CA ARG A 15 24.45 -9.17 8.39
C ARG A 15 23.34 -8.30 8.99
N THR A 16 23.57 -7.00 9.08
CA THR A 16 22.52 -6.02 9.37
C THR A 16 21.79 -5.69 8.07
N VAL A 17 20.49 -6.01 8.01
CA VAL A 17 19.64 -5.80 6.83
C VAL A 17 18.85 -4.52 6.93
N VAL A 18 18.45 -4.13 8.14
CA VAL A 18 17.81 -2.85 8.46
C VAL A 18 18.62 -2.22 9.58
N ASN A 19 18.98 -0.94 9.42
CA ASN A 19 19.95 -0.27 10.26
C ASN A 19 19.45 1.13 10.62
N HIS A 20 18.82 1.27 11.78
CA HIS A 20 18.27 2.49 12.34
C HIS A 20 17.26 3.21 11.40
N VAL A 21 16.26 2.44 10.91
CA VAL A 21 15.24 2.94 10.01
C VAL A 21 14.08 3.53 10.82
N THR A 22 13.82 4.82 10.60
CA THR A 22 12.67 5.55 11.15
C THR A 22 11.79 6.05 10.02
N ILE A 23 10.54 5.57 9.97
CA ILE A 23 9.52 6.00 9.01
C ILE A 23 8.20 6.29 9.72
N ASP A 24 7.36 7.07 9.10
CA ASP A 24 6.01 7.35 9.58
C ASP A 24 5.02 7.51 8.44
N VAL A 25 3.74 7.34 8.73
CA VAL A 25 2.61 7.62 7.85
C VAL A 25 1.45 8.18 8.66
N LYS A 26 0.77 9.19 8.14
CA LYS A 26 -0.45 9.74 8.72
C LYS A 26 -1.69 9.16 8.02
N GLN A 27 -2.83 9.18 8.69
CA GLN A 27 -4.10 8.91 8.00
C GLN A 27 -4.31 9.87 6.84
N GLY A 28 -4.85 9.35 5.74
CA GLY A 28 -5.05 10.12 4.51
C GLY A 28 -3.75 10.47 3.76
N GLU A 29 -2.65 9.79 4.06
CA GLU A 29 -1.36 9.94 3.37
C GLU A 29 -0.96 8.63 2.68
N ILE A 30 -0.37 8.72 1.48
CA ILE A 30 0.24 7.59 0.78
C ILE A 30 1.76 7.76 0.82
N VAL A 31 2.43 6.84 1.49
CA VAL A 31 3.89 6.85 1.68
C VAL A 31 4.53 5.70 0.91
N GLY A 32 5.48 6.01 0.04
CA GLY A 32 6.30 5.04 -0.67
C GLY A 32 7.48 4.54 0.18
N LEU A 33 7.80 3.25 0.07
CA LEU A 33 9.03 2.68 0.62
C LEU A 33 9.78 2.00 -0.52
N LEU A 34 10.68 2.73 -1.17
CA LEU A 34 11.39 2.32 -2.38
C LEU A 34 12.87 2.03 -2.09
N GLY A 35 13.56 1.45 -3.05
CA GLY A 35 14.99 1.16 -3.00
C GLY A 35 15.34 -0.10 -3.80
N PRO A 36 16.63 -0.34 -4.07
CA PRO A 36 17.09 -1.50 -4.81
C PRO A 36 16.82 -2.83 -4.07
N ASN A 37 17.02 -3.95 -4.79
CA ASN A 37 16.89 -5.28 -4.19
C ASN A 37 17.91 -5.45 -3.06
N GLY A 38 17.45 -5.99 -1.93
CA GLY A 38 18.29 -6.15 -0.74
C GLY A 38 18.48 -4.90 0.11
N ALA A 39 17.84 -3.77 -0.22
CA ALA A 39 17.91 -2.53 0.56
C ALA A 39 17.24 -2.60 1.96
N GLY A 40 16.47 -3.65 2.23
CA GLY A 40 15.78 -3.82 3.52
C GLY A 40 14.29 -3.47 3.51
N LYS A 41 13.71 -3.11 2.35
CA LYS A 41 12.27 -2.72 2.22
C LYS A 41 11.32 -3.74 2.82
N THR A 42 11.29 -4.94 2.27
CA THR A 42 10.40 -6.04 2.71
C THR A 42 10.62 -6.38 4.19
N THR A 43 11.87 -6.36 4.66
CA THR A 43 12.18 -6.61 6.08
C THR A 43 11.60 -5.51 6.98
N THR A 44 11.77 -4.23 6.61
CA THR A 44 11.18 -3.09 7.32
C THR A 44 9.66 -3.20 7.33
N PHE A 45 9.08 -3.48 6.18
CA PHE A 45 7.66 -3.66 5.99
C PHE A 45 7.10 -4.78 6.89
N TYR A 46 7.74 -5.94 6.89
CA TYR A 46 7.34 -7.09 7.71
C TYR A 46 7.50 -6.84 9.22
N MET A 47 8.45 -6.01 9.63
CA MET A 47 8.52 -5.58 11.02
C MET A 47 7.31 -4.74 11.41
N ILE A 48 6.88 -3.80 10.55
CA ILE A 48 5.70 -2.96 10.81
C ILE A 48 4.41 -3.79 10.83
N VAL A 49 4.27 -4.77 9.94
CA VAL A 49 3.13 -5.70 9.91
C VAL A 49 3.11 -6.62 11.13
N GLY A 50 4.28 -6.95 11.71
CA GLY A 50 4.42 -7.88 12.83
C GLY A 50 4.75 -9.31 12.43
N LEU A 51 5.13 -9.55 11.16
CA LEU A 51 5.60 -10.85 10.68
C LEU A 51 7.03 -11.15 11.13
N ILE A 52 7.83 -10.11 11.37
CA ILE A 52 9.22 -10.22 11.83
C ILE A 52 9.40 -9.29 13.03
N LYS A 53 10.04 -9.76 14.11
CA LYS A 53 10.42 -8.90 15.24
C LYS A 53 11.71 -8.13 14.90
N PRO A 54 11.78 -6.82 15.20
CA PRO A 54 13.04 -6.08 15.16
C PRO A 54 14.01 -6.63 16.23
N ASN A 55 15.31 -6.43 16.02
CA ASN A 55 16.32 -6.66 17.05
C ASN A 55 16.44 -5.47 18.00
N GLU A 56 16.26 -4.24 17.45
CA GLU A 56 16.32 -2.97 18.16
C GLU A 56 15.30 -2.02 17.53
N GLY A 57 14.90 -0.97 18.26
CA GLY A 57 13.91 0.00 17.81
C GLY A 57 12.49 -0.42 18.14
N GLN A 58 11.55 0.46 17.86
CA GLN A 58 10.14 0.30 18.29
C GLN A 58 9.18 0.75 17.18
N ILE A 59 7.94 0.27 17.27
CA ILE A 59 6.85 0.56 16.35
C ILE A 59 5.67 1.07 17.16
N PHE A 60 5.06 2.18 16.74
CA PHE A 60 4.04 2.88 17.48
C PHE A 60 2.83 3.24 16.63
N LEU A 61 1.67 3.27 17.27
CA LEU A 61 0.44 3.84 16.75
C LEU A 61 0.00 4.98 17.67
N GLU A 62 -0.13 6.18 17.12
CA GLU A 62 -0.64 7.37 17.78
C GLU A 62 -2.08 7.63 17.32
N ASN A 63 -3.02 7.74 18.26
CA ASN A 63 -4.41 8.08 17.95
C ASN A 63 -4.61 9.60 17.80
N ASP A 64 -5.83 10.02 17.47
CA ASP A 64 -6.14 11.44 17.27
C ASP A 64 -6.10 12.27 18.56
N GLU A 65 -6.12 11.63 19.72
CA GLU A 65 -5.97 12.25 21.05
C GLU A 65 -4.49 12.38 21.47
N GLY A 66 -3.55 11.91 20.62
CA GLY A 66 -2.11 11.92 20.93
C GLY A 66 -1.67 10.79 21.87
N GLN A 67 -2.53 9.80 22.14
CA GLN A 67 -2.14 8.63 22.92
C GLN A 67 -1.33 7.68 22.03
N ILE A 68 -0.20 7.20 22.56
CA ILE A 68 0.73 6.33 21.83
C ILE A 68 0.63 4.91 22.37
N SER A 69 0.36 3.97 21.48
CA SER A 69 0.37 2.54 21.74
C SER A 69 1.59 1.90 21.07
N GLU A 70 2.35 1.13 21.82
CA GLU A 70 3.49 0.40 21.27
C GLU A 70 3.02 -0.92 20.62
N LEU A 71 3.39 -1.12 19.34
CA LEU A 71 3.05 -2.30 18.55
C LEU A 71 4.20 -3.31 18.42
N THR A 72 5.40 -3.00 18.90
CA THR A 72 6.64 -3.76 18.62
C THR A 72 6.49 -5.25 18.88
N ASN A 73 5.82 -5.62 19.99
CA ASN A 73 5.61 -7.00 20.42
C ASN A 73 4.23 -7.54 20.08
N GLU A 74 3.34 -6.71 19.52
CA GLU A 74 1.99 -7.15 19.17
C GLU A 74 2.01 -8.06 17.95
N PRO A 75 1.32 -9.21 17.98
CA PRO A 75 1.20 -10.09 16.83
C PRO A 75 0.32 -9.49 15.73
N VAL A 76 0.45 -9.99 14.49
CA VAL A 76 -0.26 -9.50 13.30
C VAL A 76 -1.76 -9.29 13.54
N TYR A 77 -2.45 -10.27 14.15
CA TYR A 77 -3.90 -10.18 14.39
C TYR A 77 -4.29 -9.04 15.34
N ARG A 78 -3.46 -8.77 16.34
CA ARG A 78 -3.68 -7.63 17.26
C ARG A 78 -3.48 -6.31 16.56
N ARG A 79 -2.44 -6.19 15.73
CA ARG A 79 -2.22 -4.98 14.91
C ARG A 79 -3.39 -4.76 13.96
N ALA A 80 -3.96 -5.83 13.38
CA ALA A 80 -5.16 -5.75 12.55
C ALA A 80 -6.37 -5.23 13.34
N GLN A 81 -6.60 -5.71 14.59
CA GLN A 81 -7.63 -5.20 15.49
C GLN A 81 -7.40 -3.74 15.89
N MET A 82 -6.15 -3.27 15.92
CA MET A 82 -5.78 -1.88 16.17
C MET A 82 -5.83 -1.00 14.90
N GLY A 83 -6.31 -1.56 13.79
CA GLY A 83 -6.52 -0.81 12.55
C GLY A 83 -5.34 -0.82 11.57
N VAL A 84 -4.37 -1.73 11.69
CA VAL A 84 -3.25 -1.87 10.75
C VAL A 84 -3.52 -3.05 9.82
N GLY A 85 -4.00 -2.78 8.61
CA GLY A 85 -4.24 -3.77 7.56
C GLY A 85 -2.98 -4.13 6.79
N TYR A 86 -2.99 -5.31 6.15
CA TYR A 86 -1.87 -5.80 5.34
C TYR A 86 -2.35 -6.51 4.08
N LEU A 87 -1.78 -6.16 2.94
CA LEU A 87 -1.94 -6.85 1.67
C LEU A 87 -0.60 -7.44 1.25
N ALA A 88 -0.50 -8.76 1.27
CA ALA A 88 0.71 -9.49 0.91
C ALA A 88 1.02 -9.41 -0.59
N GLN A 89 2.30 -9.56 -0.94
CA GLN A 89 2.76 -9.71 -2.32
C GLN A 89 2.18 -10.98 -2.95
N GLU A 90 2.23 -12.10 -2.23
CA GLU A 90 1.68 -13.35 -2.72
C GLU A 90 0.15 -13.36 -2.68
N ALA A 91 -0.44 -14.08 -3.64
CA ALA A 91 -1.88 -14.23 -3.75
C ALA A 91 -2.49 -14.82 -2.46
N SER A 92 -3.31 -14.01 -1.79
CA SER A 92 -3.92 -14.34 -0.50
C SER A 92 -5.41 -14.65 -0.58
N VAL A 93 -6.02 -14.60 -1.78
CA VAL A 93 -7.43 -14.92 -1.97
C VAL A 93 -7.74 -16.36 -1.55
N PHE A 94 -8.84 -16.58 -0.85
CA PHE A 94 -9.33 -17.92 -0.55
C PHE A 94 -9.83 -18.58 -1.85
N ARG A 95 -9.03 -19.45 -2.40
CA ARG A 95 -9.20 -20.00 -3.76
C ARG A 95 -10.51 -20.73 -4.00
N ARG A 96 -11.10 -21.35 -2.95
CA ARG A 96 -12.35 -22.13 -2.99
C ARG A 96 -13.57 -21.34 -2.53
N LEU A 97 -13.41 -20.09 -2.13
CA LEU A 97 -14.52 -19.19 -1.82
C LEU A 97 -14.82 -18.29 -3.01
N SER A 98 -16.07 -17.86 -3.14
CA SER A 98 -16.46 -16.84 -4.11
C SER A 98 -15.83 -15.47 -3.72
N VAL A 99 -15.85 -14.52 -4.65
CA VAL A 99 -15.44 -13.13 -4.35
C VAL A 99 -16.22 -12.58 -3.16
N GLU A 100 -17.53 -12.73 -3.18
CA GLU A 100 -18.41 -12.30 -2.08
C GLU A 100 -18.03 -12.97 -0.77
N ASP A 101 -17.81 -14.29 -0.77
CA ASP A 101 -17.48 -15.02 0.45
C ASP A 101 -16.06 -14.73 0.95
N ASN A 102 -15.13 -14.36 0.06
CA ASN A 102 -13.81 -13.85 0.45
C ASN A 102 -13.92 -12.56 1.29
N ILE A 103 -14.83 -11.66 0.93
CA ILE A 103 -15.06 -10.42 1.68
C ILE A 103 -15.84 -10.71 2.98
N LYS A 104 -16.87 -11.56 2.91
CA LYS A 104 -17.67 -11.95 4.09
C LYS A 104 -16.82 -12.60 5.17
N ALA A 105 -15.89 -13.49 4.79
CA ALA A 105 -15.08 -14.26 5.73
C ALA A 105 -14.32 -13.38 6.75
N VAL A 106 -13.84 -12.21 6.33
CA VAL A 106 -13.15 -11.29 7.26
C VAL A 106 -14.12 -10.47 8.08
N LEU A 107 -15.30 -10.13 7.55
CA LEU A 107 -16.34 -9.41 8.28
C LEU A 107 -16.98 -10.28 9.38
N GLU A 108 -17.09 -11.58 9.16
CA GLU A 108 -17.61 -12.53 10.15
C GLU A 108 -16.71 -12.64 11.40
N MET A 109 -15.46 -12.23 11.31
CA MET A 109 -14.52 -12.18 12.44
C MET A 109 -14.60 -10.86 13.23
N THR A 110 -15.53 -9.96 12.87
CA THR A 110 -15.75 -8.69 13.56
C THR A 110 -17.04 -8.72 14.37
N ASP A 111 -17.17 -7.77 15.31
CA ASP A 111 -18.40 -7.56 16.10
C ASP A 111 -19.47 -6.73 15.35
N TYR A 112 -19.32 -6.51 14.04
CA TYR A 112 -20.28 -5.79 13.22
C TYR A 112 -21.62 -6.53 13.13
N SER A 113 -22.74 -5.79 13.14
CA SER A 113 -24.07 -6.38 12.92
C SER A 113 -24.15 -7.10 11.58
N LYS A 114 -24.98 -8.14 11.48
CA LYS A 114 -25.19 -8.88 10.22
C LYS A 114 -25.72 -8.00 9.09
N GLU A 115 -26.48 -6.98 9.43
CA GLU A 115 -26.99 -5.97 8.49
C GLU A 115 -25.83 -5.15 7.93
N TYR A 116 -25.00 -4.55 8.78
CA TYR A 116 -23.81 -3.81 8.37
C TYR A 116 -22.84 -4.67 7.55
N GLN A 117 -22.62 -5.94 7.94
CA GLN A 117 -21.76 -6.84 7.16
C GLN A 117 -22.28 -7.02 5.72
N ARG A 118 -23.61 -7.16 5.53
CA ARG A 118 -24.24 -7.29 4.20
C ARG A 118 -24.06 -6.02 3.38
N GLU A 119 -24.40 -4.86 3.94
CA GLU A 119 -24.26 -3.56 3.29
C GLU A 119 -22.80 -3.31 2.90
N ARG A 120 -21.87 -3.66 3.78
CA ARG A 120 -20.45 -3.48 3.53
C ARG A 120 -19.95 -4.34 2.37
N VAL A 121 -20.41 -5.58 2.26
CA VAL A 121 -20.10 -6.47 1.13
C VAL A 121 -20.61 -5.87 -0.18
N GLU A 122 -21.87 -5.40 -0.23
CA GLU A 122 -22.43 -4.78 -1.43
C GLU A 122 -21.61 -3.55 -1.85
N ALA A 123 -21.33 -2.66 -0.90
CA ALA A 123 -20.54 -1.45 -1.15
C ALA A 123 -19.15 -1.78 -1.70
N LEU A 124 -18.46 -2.78 -1.13
CA LEU A 124 -17.12 -3.17 -1.59
C LEU A 124 -17.14 -3.84 -2.97
N ILE A 125 -18.15 -4.66 -3.26
CA ILE A 125 -18.31 -5.27 -4.59
C ILE A 125 -18.51 -4.18 -5.65
N GLU A 126 -19.29 -3.16 -5.35
CA GLU A 126 -19.51 -2.03 -6.25
C GLU A 126 -18.25 -1.20 -6.42
N GLU A 127 -17.65 -0.76 -5.32
CA GLU A 127 -16.46 0.09 -5.29
C GLU A 127 -15.29 -0.51 -6.06
N PHE A 128 -15.03 -1.82 -5.87
CA PHE A 128 -13.92 -2.52 -6.51
C PHE A 128 -14.29 -3.15 -7.86
N ARG A 129 -15.47 -2.81 -8.42
CA ARG A 129 -15.96 -3.28 -9.74
C ARG A 129 -15.91 -4.81 -9.86
N LEU A 130 -16.41 -5.50 -8.84
CA LEU A 130 -16.39 -6.96 -8.73
C LEU A 130 -17.74 -7.62 -9.06
N GLN A 131 -18.75 -6.86 -9.51
CA GLN A 131 -20.12 -7.34 -9.73
C GLN A 131 -20.15 -8.54 -10.68
N LYS A 132 -19.40 -8.47 -11.81
CA LYS A 132 -19.38 -9.51 -12.85
C LYS A 132 -18.81 -10.84 -12.36
N VAL A 133 -17.88 -10.77 -11.39
CA VAL A 133 -17.18 -11.95 -10.85
C VAL A 133 -17.60 -12.28 -9.41
N ARG A 134 -18.64 -11.65 -8.90
CA ARG A 134 -19.13 -11.78 -7.52
C ARG A 134 -19.22 -13.23 -7.04
N LYS A 135 -19.74 -14.12 -7.88
CA LYS A 135 -19.94 -15.55 -7.58
C LYS A 135 -18.81 -16.45 -8.10
N SER A 136 -17.83 -15.89 -8.80
CA SER A 136 -16.67 -16.65 -9.27
C SER A 136 -15.78 -17.05 -8.09
N LEU A 137 -15.24 -18.26 -8.15
CA LEU A 137 -14.28 -18.73 -7.14
C LEU A 137 -12.95 -18.01 -7.28
N GLY A 138 -12.24 -17.80 -6.17
CA GLY A 138 -10.94 -17.14 -6.16
C GLY A 138 -9.90 -17.73 -7.12
N ILE A 139 -9.99 -19.05 -7.39
CA ILE A 139 -9.11 -19.74 -8.35
C ILE A 139 -9.39 -19.38 -9.82
N GLN A 140 -10.56 -18.85 -10.12
CA GLN A 140 -11.03 -18.54 -11.49
C GLN A 140 -10.73 -17.08 -11.89
N LEU A 141 -10.28 -16.25 -10.94
CA LEU A 141 -10.06 -14.83 -11.14
C LEU A 141 -8.79 -14.55 -11.96
N SER A 142 -8.88 -13.59 -12.87
CA SER A 142 -7.70 -12.98 -13.49
C SER A 142 -6.80 -12.30 -12.43
N GLY A 143 -5.58 -11.93 -12.79
CA GLY A 143 -4.65 -11.26 -11.88
C GLY A 143 -5.24 -9.98 -11.29
N GLY A 144 -5.82 -9.11 -12.12
CA GLY A 144 -6.44 -7.87 -11.69
C GLY A 144 -7.69 -8.07 -10.84
N GLU A 145 -8.60 -8.99 -11.21
CA GLU A 145 -9.80 -9.30 -10.42
C GLU A 145 -9.42 -9.86 -9.05
N ARG A 146 -8.42 -10.73 -9.01
CA ARG A 146 -7.88 -11.29 -7.76
C ARG A 146 -7.34 -10.18 -6.88
N ARG A 147 -6.49 -9.28 -7.42
CA ARG A 147 -5.90 -8.18 -6.66
C ARG A 147 -6.95 -7.23 -6.11
N ARG A 148 -7.96 -6.87 -6.92
CA ARG A 148 -9.09 -6.07 -6.44
C ARG A 148 -9.87 -6.74 -5.31
N THR A 149 -10.08 -8.07 -5.41
CA THR A 149 -10.75 -8.85 -4.34
C THR A 149 -9.93 -8.85 -3.05
N GLU A 150 -8.60 -8.97 -3.15
CA GLU A 150 -7.69 -8.95 -1.99
C GLU A 150 -7.67 -7.58 -1.32
N ILE A 151 -7.64 -6.49 -2.09
CA ILE A 151 -7.74 -5.12 -1.55
C ILE A 151 -9.10 -4.90 -0.90
N ALA A 152 -10.20 -5.26 -1.57
CA ALA A 152 -11.56 -5.16 -1.01
C ALA A 152 -11.67 -5.89 0.33
N ARG A 153 -11.09 -7.08 0.43
CA ARG A 153 -11.03 -7.85 1.67
C ARG A 153 -10.21 -7.15 2.75
N ALA A 154 -9.05 -6.59 2.39
CA ALA A 154 -8.18 -5.91 3.34
C ALA A 154 -8.82 -4.64 3.93
N VAL A 155 -9.64 -3.92 3.15
CA VAL A 155 -10.33 -2.71 3.61
C VAL A 155 -11.73 -2.98 4.20
N ALA A 156 -12.20 -4.23 4.17
CA ALA A 156 -13.53 -4.58 4.68
C ALA A 156 -13.72 -4.23 6.16
N ILE A 157 -12.67 -4.40 6.96
CA ILE A 157 -12.66 -4.14 8.40
C ILE A 157 -12.36 -2.68 8.77
N ASN A 158 -12.41 -1.74 7.80
CA ASN A 158 -12.15 -0.31 7.99
C ASN A 158 -10.81 -0.01 8.70
N PRO A 159 -9.67 -0.45 8.16
CA PRO A 159 -8.38 -0.18 8.79
C PRO A 159 -8.07 1.33 8.77
N SER A 160 -7.35 1.81 9.79
CA SER A 160 -6.81 3.18 9.82
C SER A 160 -5.57 3.33 8.93
N PHE A 161 -4.82 2.23 8.80
CA PHE A 161 -3.63 2.12 7.96
C PHE A 161 -3.65 0.82 7.18
N ILE A 162 -3.12 0.84 5.97
CA ILE A 162 -2.93 -0.36 5.16
C ILE A 162 -1.51 -0.40 4.57
N LEU A 163 -0.89 -1.55 4.68
CA LEU A 163 0.41 -1.81 4.10
C LEU A 163 0.25 -2.67 2.85
N LEU A 164 0.68 -2.16 1.69
CA LEU A 164 0.56 -2.80 0.39
C LEU A 164 1.94 -3.27 -0.09
N ASP A 165 2.15 -4.59 -0.07
CA ASP A 165 3.41 -5.19 -0.51
C ASP A 165 3.32 -5.57 -1.98
N GLU A 166 4.06 -4.84 -2.83
CA GLU A 166 4.13 -4.99 -4.29
C GLU A 166 2.74 -5.17 -4.96
N PRO A 167 1.81 -4.20 -4.78
CA PRO A 167 0.45 -4.36 -5.30
C PRO A 167 0.36 -4.42 -6.82
N PHE A 168 1.37 -3.95 -7.55
CA PHE A 168 1.42 -3.96 -9.02
C PHE A 168 2.10 -5.19 -9.60
N ALA A 169 2.68 -6.06 -8.76
CA ALA A 169 3.43 -7.22 -9.22
C ALA A 169 2.53 -8.24 -9.94
N GLY A 170 2.93 -8.60 -11.17
CA GLY A 170 2.23 -9.62 -11.97
C GLY A 170 0.83 -9.20 -12.45
N VAL A 171 0.58 -7.89 -12.54
CA VAL A 171 -0.68 -7.30 -13.02
C VAL A 171 -0.43 -6.66 -14.38
N ASP A 172 -1.42 -6.71 -15.28
CA ASP A 172 -1.34 -6.03 -16.57
C ASP A 172 -1.45 -4.50 -16.43
N PRO A 173 -0.96 -3.71 -17.40
CA PRO A 173 -0.92 -2.24 -17.28
C PRO A 173 -2.28 -1.58 -17.05
N ILE A 174 -3.36 -2.11 -17.62
CA ILE A 174 -4.71 -1.55 -17.42
C ILE A 174 -5.15 -1.77 -15.97
N ALA A 175 -4.88 -2.95 -15.42
CA ALA A 175 -5.21 -3.24 -14.04
C ALA A 175 -4.32 -2.48 -13.04
N VAL A 176 -3.10 -2.05 -13.43
CA VAL A 176 -2.27 -1.16 -12.60
C VAL A 176 -2.95 0.18 -12.40
N GLU A 177 -3.50 0.81 -13.46
CA GLU A 177 -4.26 2.06 -13.38
C GLU A 177 -5.49 1.93 -12.46
N ASP A 178 -6.21 0.81 -12.56
CA ASP A 178 -7.34 0.51 -11.65
C ASP A 178 -6.86 0.44 -10.20
N ILE A 179 -5.75 -0.26 -9.91
CA ILE A 179 -5.20 -0.37 -8.55
C ILE A 179 -4.74 0.99 -8.03
N GLN A 180 -4.07 1.80 -8.84
CA GLN A 180 -3.69 3.17 -8.48
C GLN A 180 -4.91 4.01 -8.09
N SER A 181 -5.99 3.93 -8.88
CA SER A 181 -7.26 4.60 -8.58
C SER A 181 -7.86 4.14 -7.24
N PHE A 182 -7.83 2.83 -6.94
CA PHE A 182 -8.30 2.31 -5.66
C PHE A 182 -7.43 2.76 -4.48
N VAL A 183 -6.11 2.79 -4.64
CA VAL A 183 -5.20 3.30 -3.60
C VAL A 183 -5.47 4.79 -3.34
N ALA A 184 -5.69 5.59 -4.38
CA ALA A 184 -6.10 6.98 -4.23
C ALA A 184 -7.44 7.13 -3.48
N THR A 185 -8.39 6.21 -3.72
CA THR A 185 -9.67 6.18 -2.98
C THR A 185 -9.46 5.89 -1.48
N LEU A 186 -8.48 5.06 -1.11
CA LEU A 186 -8.16 4.80 0.31
C LEU A 186 -7.73 6.08 1.02
N LYS A 187 -6.90 6.90 0.38
CA LYS A 187 -6.51 8.23 0.89
C LYS A 187 -7.73 9.10 1.15
N ASN A 188 -8.68 9.15 0.20
CA ASN A 188 -9.91 9.94 0.34
C ASN A 188 -10.82 9.43 1.48
N LYS A 189 -10.69 8.17 1.86
CA LYS A 189 -11.35 7.56 3.03
C LYS A 189 -10.58 7.76 4.34
N ASN A 190 -9.58 8.63 4.34
CA ASN A 190 -8.72 8.89 5.48
C ASN A 190 -7.95 7.65 5.97
N ILE A 191 -7.61 6.72 5.07
CA ILE A 191 -6.76 5.55 5.36
C ILE A 191 -5.32 5.93 5.00
N GLY A 192 -4.39 5.77 5.94
CA GLY A 192 -2.96 5.93 5.66
C GLY A 192 -2.41 4.69 4.93
N VAL A 193 -1.62 4.90 3.89
CA VAL A 193 -1.09 3.81 3.06
C VAL A 193 0.43 3.81 3.08
N ILE A 194 1.04 2.66 3.35
CA ILE A 194 2.45 2.42 3.05
C ILE A 194 2.50 1.43 1.87
N ILE A 195 3.20 1.80 0.81
CA ILE A 195 3.33 0.99 -0.40
C ILE A 195 4.80 0.73 -0.72
N THR A 196 5.13 -0.53 -1.04
CA THR A 196 6.40 -0.89 -1.66
C THR A 196 6.15 -1.59 -2.97
N ASP A 197 6.93 -1.28 -4.00
CA ASP A 197 6.84 -1.93 -5.30
C ASP A 197 8.18 -1.83 -6.04
N HIS A 198 8.34 -2.65 -7.08
CA HIS A 198 9.44 -2.56 -8.03
C HIS A 198 9.14 -1.59 -9.17
N ASN A 199 7.88 -1.30 -9.43
CA ASN A 199 7.42 -0.35 -10.43
C ASN A 199 7.53 1.07 -9.85
N VAL A 200 8.70 1.67 -10.04
CA VAL A 200 9.04 2.97 -9.45
C VAL A 200 8.13 4.08 -9.94
N ASP A 201 7.90 4.14 -11.26
CA ASP A 201 7.09 5.19 -11.89
C ASP A 201 5.66 5.16 -11.35
N GLU A 202 5.04 3.99 -11.35
CA GLU A 202 3.66 3.78 -10.88
C GLU A 202 3.52 4.09 -9.39
N THR A 203 4.56 3.81 -8.61
CA THR A 203 4.54 4.10 -7.17
C THR A 203 4.72 5.58 -6.89
N LEU A 204 5.70 6.23 -7.55
CA LEU A 204 5.95 7.67 -7.37
C LEU A 204 4.78 8.53 -7.83
N GLU A 205 3.99 8.06 -8.80
CA GLU A 205 2.82 8.77 -9.32
C GLU A 205 1.72 8.95 -8.26
N ILE A 206 1.56 7.99 -7.36
CA ILE A 206 0.47 7.98 -6.38
C ILE A 206 0.90 8.33 -4.96
N THR A 207 2.21 8.45 -4.69
CA THR A 207 2.71 8.72 -3.34
C THR A 207 2.82 10.23 -3.06
N ASP A 208 2.44 10.64 -1.85
CA ASP A 208 2.64 12.02 -1.38
C ASP A 208 4.11 12.28 -1.03
N ARG A 209 4.76 11.29 -0.44
CA ARG A 209 6.20 11.26 -0.16
C ARG A 209 6.72 9.83 -0.13
N THR A 210 8.02 9.70 -0.30
CA THR A 210 8.67 8.39 -0.40
C THR A 210 9.95 8.36 0.43
N TYR A 211 10.16 7.27 1.14
CA TYR A 211 11.43 6.91 1.76
C TYR A 211 12.21 6.03 0.79
N LEU A 212 13.40 6.44 0.43
CA LEU A 212 14.32 5.61 -0.34
C LEU A 212 15.30 4.93 0.59
N LEU A 213 15.21 3.60 0.64
CA LEU A 213 16.15 2.75 1.37
C LEU A 213 17.33 2.37 0.47
N TYR A 214 18.53 2.45 1.04
CA TYR A 214 19.76 1.97 0.42
C TYR A 214 20.66 1.36 1.50
N GLU A 215 21.14 0.14 1.28
CA GLU A 215 22.01 -0.58 2.23
C GLU A 215 21.48 -0.61 3.68
N GLY A 216 20.18 -0.83 3.83
CA GLY A 216 19.52 -0.92 5.14
C GLY A 216 19.24 0.41 5.84
N LYS A 217 19.51 1.55 5.21
CA LYS A 217 19.30 2.90 5.79
C LYS A 217 18.39 3.73 4.89
N ILE A 218 17.77 4.75 5.46
CA ILE A 218 17.09 5.78 4.66
C ILE A 218 18.16 6.66 4.04
N LEU A 219 18.24 6.65 2.72
CA LEU A 219 19.12 7.50 1.94
C LEU A 219 18.52 8.88 1.74
N LYS A 220 17.23 8.93 1.39
CA LYS A 220 16.51 10.17 1.09
C LYS A 220 15.03 10.01 1.44
N THR A 221 14.40 11.11 1.78
CA THR A 221 12.94 11.23 1.93
C THR A 221 12.49 12.49 1.22
N GLY A 222 11.38 12.44 0.51
CA GLY A 222 10.81 13.59 -0.20
C GLY A 222 9.69 13.21 -1.15
N THR A 223 9.22 14.18 -1.90
CA THR A 223 8.26 14.01 -2.99
C THR A 223 8.91 13.26 -4.17
N ALA A 224 8.11 12.87 -5.14
CA ALA A 224 8.61 12.26 -6.38
C ALA A 224 9.65 13.17 -7.08
N GLU A 225 9.39 14.49 -7.11
CA GLU A 225 10.28 15.49 -7.67
C GLU A 225 11.60 15.60 -6.90
N ASP A 226 11.54 15.60 -5.57
CA ASP A 226 12.74 15.65 -4.71
C ASP A 226 13.65 14.47 -4.96
N LEU A 227 13.08 13.26 -5.12
CA LEU A 227 13.83 12.06 -5.41
C LEU A 227 14.38 12.04 -6.84
N ALA A 228 13.56 12.45 -7.82
CA ALA A 228 13.97 12.49 -9.23
C ALA A 228 15.10 13.49 -9.51
N ASN A 229 15.20 14.56 -8.72
CA ASN A 229 16.23 15.60 -8.87
C ASN A 229 17.49 15.34 -8.04
N ASP A 230 17.49 14.36 -7.15
CA ASP A 230 18.63 14.04 -6.29
C ASP A 230 19.67 13.21 -7.06
N GLU A 231 20.90 13.69 -7.15
CA GLU A 231 21.99 13.04 -7.88
C GLU A 231 22.36 11.67 -7.32
N MET A 232 22.34 11.52 -5.99
CA MET A 232 22.66 10.24 -5.35
C MET A 232 21.55 9.21 -5.60
N VAL A 233 20.28 9.62 -5.50
CA VAL A 233 19.12 8.78 -5.82
C VAL A 233 19.17 8.29 -7.25
N ARG A 234 19.46 9.19 -8.22
CA ARG A 234 19.66 8.83 -9.63
C ARG A 234 20.80 7.84 -9.80
N LYS A 235 21.91 8.06 -9.13
CA LYS A 235 23.09 7.21 -9.25
C LYS A 235 22.86 5.79 -8.77
N VAL A 236 22.16 5.61 -7.63
CA VAL A 236 22.06 4.31 -6.95
C VAL A 236 20.76 3.55 -7.23
N TYR A 237 19.72 4.24 -7.75
CA TYR A 237 18.41 3.62 -7.90
C TYR A 237 17.66 3.97 -9.18
N LEU A 238 17.37 5.26 -9.47
CA LEU A 238 16.53 5.65 -10.60
C LEU A 238 17.21 5.54 -11.97
N GLY A 239 18.53 5.71 -11.99
CA GLY A 239 19.30 5.84 -13.24
C GLY A 239 19.36 7.28 -13.76
N LYS A 240 20.36 7.54 -14.62
CA LYS A 240 20.64 8.91 -15.11
C LYS A 240 19.54 9.48 -16.00
N ASN A 241 18.83 8.62 -16.74
CA ASN A 241 17.83 9.00 -17.72
C ASN A 241 16.38 8.90 -17.19
N PHE A 242 16.22 8.74 -15.88
CA PHE A 242 14.89 8.67 -15.27
C PHE A 242 14.15 10.00 -15.42
N GLU A 243 12.91 9.94 -15.91
CA GLU A 243 11.98 11.07 -16.02
C GLU A 243 10.65 10.69 -15.43
N LEU A 244 10.10 11.54 -14.55
CA LEU A 244 8.76 11.35 -14.02
C LEU A 244 7.73 11.40 -15.16
N ARG A 245 6.81 10.44 -15.19
CA ARG A 245 5.65 10.50 -16.08
C ARG A 245 4.82 11.72 -15.69
N ARG A 246 4.88 12.77 -16.49
CA ARG A 246 3.97 13.91 -16.36
C ARG A 246 2.57 13.40 -16.70
N GLN A 247 1.61 13.59 -15.81
CA GLN A 247 0.20 13.44 -16.16
C GLN A 247 -0.04 14.29 -17.40
N LYS A 248 -0.36 13.67 -18.55
CA LYS A 248 -0.87 14.37 -19.71
C LYS A 248 -2.21 14.96 -19.28
N LYS A 249 -2.24 16.26 -18.96
CA LYS A 249 -3.50 17.00 -18.93
C LYS A 249 -4.19 16.75 -20.26
N PRO A 250 -5.49 16.40 -20.29
CA PRO A 250 -6.21 16.33 -21.55
C PRO A 250 -6.05 17.70 -22.22
N GLN A 251 -5.43 17.71 -23.40
CA GLN A 251 -5.41 18.90 -24.24
C GLN A 251 -6.87 19.25 -24.51
N SER A 252 -7.32 20.40 -23.97
CA SER A 252 -8.54 21.04 -24.38
C SER A 252 -8.51 21.13 -25.90
N GLN A 253 -9.44 20.46 -26.57
CA GLN A 253 -9.69 20.66 -27.98
C GLN A 253 -9.98 22.15 -28.18
N GLU A 254 -9.01 22.91 -28.65
CA GLU A 254 -9.24 24.20 -29.25
C GLU A 254 -10.14 23.94 -30.46
N GLN A 255 -11.38 24.36 -30.32
CA GLN A 255 -12.34 24.46 -31.42
C GLN A 255 -11.73 25.44 -32.45
N ASN A 256 -11.25 24.88 -33.53
CA ASN A 256 -11.04 25.66 -34.78
C ASN A 256 -12.43 26.09 -35.28
N THR A 257 -12.83 27.28 -34.86
CA THR A 257 -13.83 28.07 -35.56
C THR A 257 -13.08 28.91 -36.55
N ASP A 258 -12.88 28.42 -37.76
CA ASP A 258 -12.48 29.28 -38.89
C ASP A 258 -13.48 29.09 -40.03
N GLN A 259 -14.27 30.12 -40.17
CA GLN A 259 -14.72 30.87 -41.36
C GLN A 259 -14.61 30.17 -42.73
N THR A 260 -15.76 30.08 -43.40
CA THR A 260 -15.77 30.51 -44.82
C THR A 260 -17.23 30.81 -45.23
N LEU A 261 -17.45 32.04 -45.56
CA LEU A 261 -18.09 32.64 -46.74
C LEU A 261 -19.20 31.84 -47.48
#